data_7ef0747b6232d31365ffc647b691fb1f
#
_entry.id   7ef0747b6232d31365ffc647b691fb1f
#
_cell.length_a   1.000
_cell.length_b   1.000
_cell.length_c   1.000
_cell.angle_alpha   90.00
_cell.angle_beta   90.00
_cell.angle_gamma   90.00
#
_symmetry.space_group_name_H-M   'P 1'
#
loop_
_entity.id
_entity.type
_entity.pdbx_description
1 polymer ?
#
loop_
_entity_poly.entity_id
_entity_poly.type
_entity_poly.pdbx_seq_one_letter_code
_entity_poly.pdbx_strand_id
1 'polypeptide(L)'
;MSRNHKEKYENSNPRRMYTLMCPEDYQSGKKSHWSELEITGSIRNLSPNLWQMTHLTALYLNDNSLQRLPSEIGRLVSLRILDLSSNKLRSLPAELGELIYLRELLLNQNFLRVLPYELGKLFQLQVLGLQGNPLSKDVMALYGNGELAGTNKLLTYMLDNLQGKWKAFIC
;
A
#
# COMPACT_ATOMS: atom_id res chain seq x y z
N MET A 1 -2.70 37.77 16.07
CA MET A 1 -2.42 37.63 14.62
C MET A 1 -2.06 36.17 14.34
N SER A 2 -3.02 35.41 13.89
CA SER A 2 -2.89 33.98 13.62
C SER A 2 -2.19 33.78 12.26
N ARG A 3 -0.96 33.25 12.27
CA ARG A 3 -0.26 32.90 11.04
C ARG A 3 -0.82 31.55 10.56
N ASN A 4 -1.66 31.58 9.56
CA ASN A 4 -2.00 30.39 8.76
C ASN A 4 -0.73 29.90 8.04
N HIS A 5 -0.02 28.97 8.66
CA HIS A 5 1.01 28.21 7.97
C HIS A 5 0.33 27.04 7.24
N LYS A 6 -0.20 27.33 6.07
CA LYS A 6 -0.39 26.30 5.05
C LYS A 6 1.00 26.04 4.46
N GLU A 7 1.75 25.15 5.07
CA GLU A 7 2.96 24.64 4.44
C GLU A 7 2.53 23.73 3.28
N LYS A 8 2.63 24.29 2.07
CA LYS A 8 2.61 23.48 0.84
C LYS A 8 3.97 22.82 0.74
N TYR A 9 4.05 21.53 0.99
CA TYR A 9 5.20 20.76 0.58
C TYR A 9 5.06 20.45 -0.92
N GLU A 10 5.82 21.13 -1.74
CA GLU A 10 6.03 20.73 -3.13
C GLU A 10 7.00 19.57 -3.13
N ASN A 11 6.49 18.37 -3.39
CA ASN A 11 7.35 17.25 -3.69
C ASN A 11 7.86 17.35 -5.13
N SER A 12 9.02 16.77 -5.42
CA SER A 12 9.64 16.69 -6.74
C SER A 12 8.76 16.06 -7.84
N ASN A 13 7.59 15.54 -7.47
CA ASN A 13 6.58 15.08 -8.42
C ASN A 13 5.47 16.13 -8.57
N PRO A 14 5.44 16.91 -9.66
CA PRO A 14 4.48 18.00 -9.85
C PRO A 14 3.01 17.57 -9.92
N ARG A 15 2.75 16.26 -9.90
CA ARG A 15 1.38 15.70 -9.93
C ARG A 15 0.78 15.45 -8.54
N ARG A 16 1.57 15.65 -7.47
CA ARG A 16 1.14 15.37 -6.10
C ARG A 16 1.12 16.65 -5.29
N MET A 17 -0.08 17.22 -5.11
CA MET A 17 -0.29 18.35 -4.20
C MET A 17 -0.93 17.83 -2.90
N TYR A 18 -0.32 18.15 -1.76
CA TYR A 18 -0.81 17.75 -0.45
C TYR A 18 -1.28 18.94 0.36
N THR A 19 -2.31 18.70 1.15
CA THR A 19 -2.69 19.61 2.23
C THR A 19 -2.42 18.89 3.55
N LEU A 20 -1.53 19.41 4.38
CA LEU A 20 -1.32 18.89 5.73
C LEU A 20 -2.44 19.38 6.65
N MET A 21 -3.01 18.45 7.41
CA MET A 21 -3.94 18.80 8.47
C MET A 21 -3.17 19.40 9.65
N CYS A 22 -3.55 20.58 10.10
CA CYS A 22 -2.97 21.12 11.32
C CYS A 22 -3.53 20.39 12.56
N PRO A 23 -2.79 20.38 13.69
CA PRO A 23 -3.26 19.76 14.94
C PRO A 23 -4.60 20.30 15.42
N GLU A 24 -4.92 21.54 15.12
CA GLU A 24 -6.17 22.22 15.51
C GLU A 24 -7.37 21.68 14.73
N ASP A 25 -7.21 21.37 13.45
CA ASP A 25 -8.25 20.75 12.63
C ASP A 25 -8.57 19.33 13.12
N TYR A 26 -7.57 18.62 13.63
CA TYR A 26 -7.72 17.30 14.21
C TYR A 26 -8.50 17.34 15.53
N GLN A 27 -8.22 18.32 16.39
CA GLN A 27 -8.89 18.50 17.69
C GLN A 27 -10.34 18.99 17.57
N SER A 28 -10.67 19.70 16.48
CA SER A 28 -12.01 20.22 16.25
C SER A 28 -13.02 19.19 15.76
N GLY A 29 -12.62 17.92 15.60
CA GLY A 29 -13.48 16.84 15.14
C GLY A 29 -13.96 17.00 13.68
N LYS A 30 -13.38 17.92 12.93
CA LYS A 30 -13.55 17.99 11.48
C LYS A 30 -12.94 16.71 10.89
N LYS A 31 -13.78 15.77 10.52
CA LYS A 31 -13.35 14.61 9.74
C LYS A 31 -12.65 15.15 8.50
N SER A 32 -11.35 14.89 8.38
CA SER A 32 -10.62 15.29 7.19
C SER A 32 -11.25 14.61 5.98
N HIS A 33 -11.69 15.37 5.02
CA HIS A 33 -12.15 14.86 3.73
C HIS A 33 -10.98 14.59 2.78
N TRP A 34 -9.80 14.27 3.33
CA TRP A 34 -8.62 14.02 2.55
C TRP A 34 -8.76 12.67 1.86
N SER A 35 -8.69 12.72 0.56
CA SER A 35 -8.68 11.52 -0.25
C SER A 35 -7.27 10.95 -0.45
N GLU A 36 -6.24 11.79 -0.29
CA GLU A 36 -4.85 11.42 -0.54
C GLU A 36 -3.96 11.89 0.60
N LEU A 37 -2.99 11.05 0.98
CA LEU A 37 -2.01 11.35 2.02
C LEU A 37 -0.62 10.89 1.55
N GLU A 38 0.38 11.75 1.73
CA GLU A 38 1.78 11.37 1.63
C GLU A 38 2.48 11.61 2.97
N ILE A 39 3.30 10.65 3.36
CA ILE A 39 4.13 10.74 4.56
C ILE A 39 5.58 10.53 4.15
N THR A 40 6.43 11.51 4.43
CA THR A 40 7.86 11.49 4.13
C THR A 40 8.69 11.79 5.39
N GLY A 41 9.99 11.51 5.36
CA GLY A 41 10.90 11.88 6.44
C GLY A 41 11.59 10.70 7.10
N SER A 42 11.93 9.67 6.34
CA SER A 42 12.62 8.47 6.84
C SER A 42 11.88 7.79 8.00
N ILE A 43 10.56 7.75 7.91
CA ILE A 43 9.68 7.23 8.95
C ILE A 43 9.89 5.73 9.12
N ARG A 44 10.00 5.28 10.38
CA ARG A 44 10.15 3.87 10.75
C ARG A 44 8.84 3.25 11.24
N ASN A 45 7.98 4.06 11.84
CA ASN A 45 6.70 3.62 12.40
C ASN A 45 5.58 4.54 11.96
N LEU A 46 4.40 3.98 11.79
CA LEU A 46 3.19 4.70 11.41
C LEU A 46 2.35 4.98 12.65
N SER A 47 1.76 6.18 12.71
CA SER A 47 0.84 6.53 13.78
C SER A 47 -0.43 5.67 13.71
N PRO A 48 -0.95 5.15 14.85
CA PRO A 48 -2.22 4.45 14.88
C PRO A 48 -3.41 5.25 14.33
N ASN A 49 -3.33 6.58 14.38
CA ASN A 49 -4.37 7.47 13.86
C ASN A 49 -4.55 7.36 12.34
N LEU A 50 -3.52 6.92 11.61
CA LEU A 50 -3.59 6.68 10.18
C LEU A 50 -4.72 5.71 9.82
N TRP A 51 -4.92 4.67 10.61
CA TRP A 51 -5.89 3.61 10.34
C TRP A 51 -7.35 4.02 10.55
N GLN A 52 -7.58 5.19 11.11
CA GLN A 52 -8.91 5.79 11.24
C GLN A 52 -9.33 6.58 9.99
N MET A 53 -8.39 6.84 9.09
CA MET A 53 -8.63 7.58 7.85
C MET A 53 -9.18 6.67 6.76
N THR A 54 -10.31 6.02 7.03
CA THR A 54 -10.90 4.97 6.19
C THR A 54 -11.43 5.46 4.83
N HIS A 55 -11.48 6.77 4.64
CA HIS A 55 -11.90 7.42 3.38
C HIS A 55 -10.74 7.69 2.41
N LEU A 56 -9.49 7.43 2.81
CA LEU A 56 -8.34 7.59 1.92
C LEU A 56 -8.48 6.73 0.66
N THR A 57 -8.22 7.33 -0.48
CA THR A 57 -8.15 6.65 -1.78
C THR A 57 -6.73 6.47 -2.27
N ALA A 58 -5.79 7.30 -1.80
CA ALA A 58 -4.37 7.17 -2.11
C ALA A 58 -3.52 7.41 -0.87
N LEU A 59 -2.56 6.51 -0.64
CA LEU A 59 -1.58 6.59 0.44
C LEU A 59 -0.18 6.38 -0.14
N TYR A 60 0.66 7.40 0.02
CA TYR A 60 2.04 7.40 -0.44
C TYR A 60 2.98 7.36 0.77
N LEU A 61 3.64 6.23 0.94
CA LEU A 61 4.61 5.95 2.00
C LEU A 61 5.99 5.60 1.44
N ASN A 62 6.22 5.92 0.18
CA ASN A 62 7.48 5.64 -0.50
C ASN A 62 8.64 6.44 0.10
N ASP A 63 9.85 5.94 -0.08
CA ASP A 63 11.09 6.60 0.36
C ASP A 63 11.15 6.85 1.87
N ASN A 64 10.71 5.87 2.65
CA ASN A 64 10.82 5.85 4.11
C ASN A 64 11.70 4.69 4.58
N SER A 65 11.65 4.40 5.86
CA SER A 65 12.42 3.31 6.49
C SER A 65 11.53 2.28 7.17
N LEU A 66 10.34 2.05 6.62
CA LEU A 66 9.38 1.09 7.16
C LEU A 66 9.91 -0.34 7.02
N GLN A 67 10.00 -1.04 8.14
CA GLN A 67 10.39 -2.45 8.18
C GLN A 67 9.19 -3.39 8.20
N ARG A 68 8.05 -2.87 8.61
CA ARG A 68 6.82 -3.62 8.80
C ARG A 68 5.61 -2.79 8.41
N LEU A 69 4.67 -3.42 7.74
CA LEU A 69 3.33 -2.88 7.50
C LEU A 69 2.37 -3.60 8.44
N PRO A 70 1.68 -2.88 9.35
CA PRO A 70 0.76 -3.52 10.29
C PRO A 70 -0.52 -4.01 9.60
N SER A 71 -1.18 -4.98 10.24
CA SER A 71 -2.43 -5.58 9.74
C SER A 71 -3.59 -4.58 9.64
N GLU A 72 -3.52 -3.50 10.40
CA GLU A 72 -4.49 -2.40 10.38
C GLU A 72 -4.58 -1.69 9.03
N ILE A 73 -3.62 -1.91 8.12
CA ILE A 73 -3.72 -1.44 6.72
C ILE A 73 -5.03 -1.91 6.07
N GLY A 74 -5.53 -3.07 6.45
CA GLY A 74 -6.80 -3.62 5.95
C GLY A 74 -8.03 -2.79 6.28
N ARG A 75 -7.92 -1.82 7.19
CA ARG A 75 -9.01 -0.89 7.53
C ARG A 75 -9.20 0.20 6.47
N LEU A 76 -8.19 0.49 5.68
CA LEU A 76 -8.22 1.54 4.65
C LEU A 76 -8.88 1.02 3.38
N VAL A 77 -10.11 0.56 3.49
CA VAL A 77 -10.84 -0.19 2.46
C VAL A 77 -11.13 0.60 1.18
N SER A 78 -11.04 1.93 1.24
CA SER A 78 -11.28 2.80 0.07
C SER A 78 -10.02 3.04 -0.77
N LEU A 79 -8.85 2.51 -0.36
CA LEU A 79 -7.60 2.71 -1.10
C LEU A 79 -7.68 2.17 -2.52
N ARG A 80 -7.23 2.99 -3.45
CA ARG A 80 -7.02 2.68 -4.86
C ARG A 80 -5.54 2.67 -5.23
N ILE A 81 -4.75 3.50 -4.54
CA ILE A 81 -3.30 3.61 -4.73
C ILE A 81 -2.61 3.45 -3.38
N LEU A 82 -1.66 2.53 -3.31
CA LEU A 82 -0.77 2.35 -2.18
C LEU A 82 0.67 2.25 -2.68
N ASP A 83 1.48 3.25 -2.37
CA ASP A 83 2.89 3.28 -2.73
C ASP A 83 3.74 3.05 -1.47
N LEU A 84 4.41 1.90 -1.43
CA LEU A 84 5.33 1.47 -0.38
C LEU A 84 6.75 1.28 -0.92
N SER A 85 7.02 1.79 -2.10
CA SER A 85 8.33 1.65 -2.75
C SER A 85 9.45 2.24 -1.92
N SER A 86 10.65 1.69 -2.05
CA SER A 86 11.87 2.21 -1.39
C SER A 86 11.71 2.31 0.13
N ASN A 87 11.30 1.23 0.73
CA ASN A 87 11.28 1.00 2.17
C ASN A 87 12.17 -0.20 2.54
N LYS A 88 11.99 -0.73 3.72
CA LYS A 88 12.75 -1.89 4.24
C LYS A 88 11.83 -3.06 4.60
N LEU A 89 10.71 -3.19 3.90
CA LEU A 89 9.72 -4.22 4.16
C LEU A 89 10.28 -5.60 3.83
N ARG A 90 10.14 -6.53 4.78
CA ARG A 90 10.54 -7.94 4.61
C ARG A 90 9.37 -8.86 4.34
N SER A 91 8.19 -8.45 4.76
CA SER A 91 6.94 -9.19 4.58
C SER A 91 5.76 -8.23 4.50
N LEU A 92 4.63 -8.75 4.06
CA LEU A 92 3.36 -8.04 3.97
C LEU A 92 2.30 -8.78 4.78
N PRO A 93 1.37 -8.07 5.44
CA PRO A 93 0.27 -8.71 6.14
C PRO A 93 -0.76 -9.26 5.14
N ALA A 94 -1.42 -10.34 5.52
CA ALA A 94 -2.49 -10.95 4.73
C ALA A 94 -3.67 -9.99 4.51
N GLU A 95 -3.91 -9.11 5.48
CA GLU A 95 -4.96 -8.09 5.48
C GLU A 95 -4.83 -7.08 4.34
N LEU A 96 -3.67 -7.01 3.69
CA LEU A 96 -3.49 -6.23 2.47
C LEU A 96 -4.45 -6.70 1.36
N GLY A 97 -4.80 -7.99 1.34
CA GLY A 97 -5.80 -8.56 0.44
C GLY A 97 -7.24 -8.08 0.65
N GLU A 98 -7.52 -7.40 1.77
CA GLU A 98 -8.83 -6.80 2.05
C GLU A 98 -9.06 -5.50 1.27
N LEU A 99 -8.01 -4.92 0.72
CA LEU A 99 -8.07 -3.65 -0.04
C LEU A 99 -8.52 -3.91 -1.48
N ILE A 100 -9.72 -4.45 -1.65
CA ILE A 100 -10.22 -4.96 -2.93
C ILE A 100 -10.41 -3.90 -4.02
N TYR A 101 -10.39 -2.62 -3.67
CA TYR A 101 -10.46 -1.52 -4.63
C TYR A 101 -9.09 -1.03 -5.11
N LEU A 102 -7.99 -1.63 -4.63
CA LEU A 102 -6.65 -1.27 -5.10
C LEU A 102 -6.52 -1.47 -6.62
N ARG A 103 -6.01 -0.45 -7.26
CA ARG A 103 -5.63 -0.43 -8.68
C ARG A 103 -4.11 -0.39 -8.86
N GLU A 104 -3.42 0.25 -7.93
CA GLU A 104 -1.96 0.36 -7.94
C GLU A 104 -1.40 -0.02 -6.58
N LEU A 105 -0.50 -0.99 -6.57
CA LEU A 105 0.26 -1.42 -5.42
C LEU A 105 1.74 -1.41 -5.80
N LEU A 106 2.49 -0.45 -5.27
CA LEU A 106 3.89 -0.26 -5.57
C LEU A 106 4.74 -0.71 -4.38
N LEU A 107 5.53 -1.76 -4.59
CA LEU A 107 6.37 -2.42 -3.59
C LEU A 107 7.83 -2.49 -4.03
N ASN A 108 8.21 -1.74 -5.07
CA ASN A 108 9.57 -1.78 -5.61
C ASN A 108 10.61 -1.44 -4.55
N GLN A 109 11.81 -1.99 -4.67
CA GLN A 109 12.94 -1.65 -3.82
C GLN A 109 12.63 -1.84 -2.32
N ASN A 110 12.19 -3.03 -1.97
CA ASN A 110 12.06 -3.51 -0.60
C ASN A 110 12.90 -4.79 -0.40
N PHE A 111 12.67 -5.52 0.67
CA PHE A 111 13.35 -6.78 0.98
C PHE A 111 12.37 -7.96 1.03
N LEU A 112 11.32 -7.92 0.22
CA LEU A 112 10.30 -8.95 0.18
C LEU A 112 10.86 -10.24 -0.43
N ARG A 113 10.73 -11.35 0.28
CA ARG A 113 11.10 -12.70 -0.20
C ARG A 113 9.89 -13.52 -0.59
N VAL A 114 8.78 -13.29 0.08
CA VAL A 114 7.49 -13.96 -0.16
C VAL A 114 6.38 -12.92 -0.18
N LEU A 115 5.33 -13.23 -0.92
CA LEU A 115 4.10 -12.44 -0.97
C LEU A 115 2.96 -13.27 -0.36
N PRO A 116 2.04 -12.66 0.40
CA PRO A 116 0.87 -13.37 0.89
C PRO A 116 -0.05 -13.74 -0.28
N TYR A 117 -0.57 -14.97 -0.27
CA TYR A 117 -1.50 -15.43 -1.32
C TYR A 117 -2.80 -14.62 -1.36
N GLU A 118 -3.12 -13.94 -0.27
CA GLU A 118 -4.27 -13.04 -0.15
C GLU A 118 -4.23 -11.88 -1.15
N LEU A 119 -3.06 -11.54 -1.70
CA LEU A 119 -2.96 -10.57 -2.80
C LEU A 119 -3.75 -10.99 -4.05
N GLY A 120 -3.99 -12.29 -4.22
CA GLY A 120 -4.85 -12.81 -5.28
C GLY A 120 -6.30 -12.32 -5.23
N LYS A 121 -6.75 -11.80 -4.09
CA LYS A 121 -8.08 -11.19 -3.94
C LYS A 121 -8.19 -9.80 -4.57
N LEU A 122 -7.07 -9.17 -4.95
CA LEU A 122 -7.00 -7.82 -5.50
C LEU A 122 -7.36 -7.83 -6.99
N PHE A 123 -8.59 -8.17 -7.31
CA PHE A 123 -9.04 -8.40 -8.69
C PHE A 123 -9.11 -7.13 -9.54
N GLN A 124 -9.06 -5.94 -8.94
CA GLN A 124 -9.03 -4.66 -9.66
C GLN A 124 -7.62 -4.13 -9.89
N LEU A 125 -6.59 -4.84 -9.42
CA LEU A 125 -5.22 -4.38 -9.51
C LEU A 125 -4.74 -4.32 -10.96
N GLN A 126 -4.26 -3.16 -11.39
CA GLN A 126 -3.76 -2.88 -12.74
C GLN A 126 -2.25 -2.74 -12.76
N VAL A 127 -1.69 -2.16 -11.69
CA VAL A 127 -0.26 -1.93 -11.56
C VAL A 127 0.24 -2.57 -10.26
N LEU A 128 1.19 -3.48 -10.42
CA LEU A 128 1.89 -4.13 -9.31
C LEU A 128 3.38 -3.92 -9.50
N GLY A 129 4.01 -3.16 -8.61
CA GLY A 129 5.46 -2.93 -8.63
C GLY A 129 6.19 -3.89 -7.69
N LEU A 130 7.01 -4.79 -8.22
CA LEU A 130 7.77 -5.79 -7.46
C LEU A 130 9.27 -5.75 -7.72
N GLN A 131 9.75 -4.87 -8.59
CA GLN A 131 11.16 -4.78 -8.95
C GLN A 131 12.04 -4.46 -7.76
N GLY A 132 13.24 -5.04 -7.73
CA GLY A 132 14.20 -4.77 -6.66
C GLY A 132 13.88 -5.46 -5.33
N ASN A 133 13.10 -6.54 -5.33
CA ASN A 133 12.86 -7.42 -4.20
C ASN A 133 13.51 -8.79 -4.41
N PRO A 134 14.01 -9.44 -3.35
CA PRO A 134 14.58 -10.79 -3.45
C PRO A 134 13.52 -11.89 -3.50
N LEU A 135 12.53 -11.75 -4.38
CA LEU A 135 11.50 -12.74 -4.62
C LEU A 135 12.06 -13.96 -5.36
N SER A 136 11.36 -15.11 -5.23
CA SER A 136 11.76 -16.33 -5.92
C SER A 136 11.71 -16.18 -7.44
N LYS A 137 12.52 -16.97 -8.14
CA LYS A 137 12.55 -16.98 -9.61
C LYS A 137 11.20 -17.34 -10.20
N ASP A 138 10.45 -18.23 -9.55
CA ASP A 138 9.15 -18.68 -10.03
C ASP A 138 8.12 -17.54 -9.98
N VAL A 139 8.10 -16.77 -8.89
CA VAL A 139 7.25 -15.58 -8.77
C VAL A 139 7.62 -14.55 -9.81
N MET A 140 8.91 -14.26 -9.98
CA MET A 140 9.38 -13.27 -10.96
C MET A 140 9.14 -13.72 -12.40
N ALA A 141 9.17 -15.02 -12.68
CA ALA A 141 8.83 -15.55 -14.00
C ALA A 141 7.35 -15.35 -14.35
N LEU A 142 6.45 -15.51 -13.38
CA LEU A 142 5.01 -15.22 -13.55
C LEU A 142 4.77 -13.72 -13.75
N TYR A 143 5.41 -12.91 -12.93
CA TYR A 143 5.28 -11.45 -12.95
C TYR A 143 5.83 -10.82 -14.24
N GLY A 144 6.91 -11.38 -14.79
CA GLY A 144 7.55 -10.89 -16.01
C GLY A 144 8.11 -9.47 -15.84
N ASN A 145 7.72 -8.59 -16.75
CA ASN A 145 8.18 -7.19 -16.76
C ASN A 145 7.29 -6.23 -16.00
N GLY A 146 6.33 -6.72 -15.22
CA GLY A 146 5.36 -5.86 -14.51
C GLY A 146 4.23 -5.34 -15.41
N GLU A 147 4.08 -5.89 -16.59
CA GLU A 147 2.92 -5.63 -17.43
C GLU A 147 1.65 -6.24 -16.84
N LEU A 148 0.49 -5.71 -17.24
CA LEU A 148 -0.81 -6.17 -16.75
C LEU A 148 -1.01 -7.68 -16.93
N ALA A 149 -0.55 -8.25 -18.01
CA ALA A 149 -0.65 -9.69 -18.26
C ALA A 149 0.13 -10.52 -17.24
N GLY A 150 1.33 -10.09 -16.87
CA GLY A 150 2.15 -10.73 -15.83
C GLY A 150 1.54 -10.55 -14.44
N THR A 151 1.05 -9.37 -14.14
CA THR A 151 0.33 -9.09 -12.90
C THR A 151 -0.87 -10.02 -12.75
N ASN A 152 -1.70 -10.16 -13.77
CA ASN A 152 -2.86 -11.04 -13.76
C ASN A 152 -2.48 -12.52 -13.59
N LYS A 153 -1.43 -12.98 -14.26
CA LYS A 153 -0.93 -14.36 -14.09
C LYS A 153 -0.51 -14.63 -12.65
N LEU A 154 0.24 -13.71 -12.06
CA LEU A 154 0.70 -13.84 -10.68
C LEU A 154 -0.47 -13.84 -9.69
N LEU A 155 -1.42 -12.92 -9.84
CA LEU A 155 -2.58 -12.83 -8.97
C LEU A 155 -3.47 -14.07 -9.08
N THR A 156 -3.66 -14.61 -10.28
CA THR A 156 -4.40 -15.86 -10.50
C THR A 156 -3.72 -17.03 -9.81
N TYR A 157 -2.41 -17.16 -9.97
CA TYR A 157 -1.63 -18.19 -9.27
C TYR A 157 -1.78 -18.08 -7.74
N MET A 158 -1.73 -16.88 -7.20
CA MET A 158 -1.88 -16.65 -5.77
C MET A 158 -3.28 -17.01 -5.28
N LEU A 159 -4.31 -16.62 -6.03
CA LEU A 159 -5.70 -16.95 -5.70
C LEU A 159 -5.96 -18.46 -5.72
N ASP A 160 -5.43 -19.17 -6.71
CA ASP A 160 -5.56 -20.62 -6.81
C ASP A 160 -4.90 -21.33 -5.63
N ASN A 161 -3.73 -20.87 -5.20
CA ASN A 161 -3.05 -21.40 -4.02
C ASN A 161 -3.80 -21.08 -2.71
N LEU A 162 -4.42 -19.92 -2.62
CA LEU A 162 -5.26 -19.57 -1.49
C LEU A 162 -6.47 -20.50 -1.37
N GLN A 163 -7.16 -20.76 -2.48
CA GLN A 163 -8.30 -21.69 -2.53
C GLN A 163 -7.88 -23.13 -2.25
N GLY A 164 -6.71 -23.56 -2.71
CA GLY A 164 -6.14 -24.87 -2.43
C GLY A 164 -5.92 -25.12 -0.94
N LYS A 165 -5.50 -24.11 -0.19
CA LYS A 165 -5.38 -24.20 1.27
C LYS A 165 -6.73 -24.44 1.97
N TRP A 166 -7.78 -23.78 1.51
CA TRP A 166 -9.14 -23.98 2.06
C TRP A 166 -9.69 -25.37 1.78
N LYS A 167 -9.42 -25.94 0.60
CA LYS A 167 -9.83 -27.31 0.27
C LYS A 167 -9.16 -28.37 1.17
N ALA A 168 -7.91 -28.12 1.58
CA ALA A 168 -7.19 -29.02 2.49
C ALA A 168 -7.76 -29.02 3.92
N PHE A 169 -8.52 -28.00 4.32
CA PHE A 169 -9.19 -27.95 5.64
C PHE A 169 -10.60 -28.53 5.64
N ILE A 170 -11.18 -28.82 4.48
CA ILE A 170 -12.57 -29.33 4.34
C ILE A 170 -12.59 -30.87 4.12
N CYS A 171 -11.44 -31.49 3.85
CA CYS A 171 -11.28 -32.93 3.69
C CYS A 171 -10.96 -33.63 5.01
#